data_2361fa950ee1dc69965cc6157a90ee06
#
_entry.id   2361fa950ee1dc69965cc6157a90ee06
#
_cell.length_a   1.000
_cell.length_b   1.000
_cell.length_c   1.000
_cell.angle_alpha   90.00
_cell.angle_beta   90.00
_cell.angle_gamma   90.00
#
_symmetry.space_group_name_H-M   'P 1'
#
loop_
_entity.id
_entity.type
_entity.pdbx_description
1 polymer ?
#
loop_
_entity_poly.entity_id
_entity_poly.type
_entity_poly.pdbx_seq_one_letter_code
_entity_poly.pdbx_strand_id
1 'polypeptide(L)'
;LRGNAFFRLETNRADELIAIIPLHPDRMKLKLLSDGVVEYHYDRGIGRPRVFSSEEILHVKGLSSDGLIGYSPITIGAGAVAMNFAAENYGSRFFANSATPSGILSHPGKLKPEARANVRKSWQAAHGSAKQHSVALLEEGLSWTALSVSPEEAQFLETRKYQAEEVARLFNVPPHL
;
A
#
# COMPACT_ATOMS: atom_id res chain seq x y z
N LEU A 1 -6.18 12.14 5.19
CA LEU A 1 -6.89 11.18 4.33
C LEU A 1 -8.13 11.76 3.65
N ARG A 2 -8.86 12.67 4.30
CA ARG A 2 -10.12 13.27 3.79
C ARG A 2 -9.91 14.56 3.00
N GLY A 3 -8.71 15.13 3.01
CA GLY A 3 -8.40 16.41 2.37
C GLY A 3 -8.91 17.64 3.12
N ASN A 4 -9.68 17.45 4.18
CA ASN A 4 -10.25 18.53 5.01
C ASN A 4 -10.16 18.17 6.48
N ALA A 5 -9.92 19.18 7.32
CA ALA A 5 -10.06 19.09 8.76
C ALA A 5 -10.88 20.31 9.24
N PHE A 6 -11.83 20.04 10.11
CA PHE A 6 -12.73 21.06 10.65
C PHE A 6 -12.59 21.12 12.16
N PHE A 7 -12.49 22.34 12.66
CA PHE A 7 -12.41 22.59 14.10
C PHE A 7 -13.43 23.67 14.44
N ARG A 8 -14.27 23.40 15.43
CA ARG A 8 -15.15 24.42 16.00
C ARG A 8 -14.35 25.27 16.96
N LEU A 9 -14.46 26.57 16.78
CA LEU A 9 -13.89 27.56 17.68
C LEU A 9 -14.91 27.90 18.75
N GLU A 10 -14.54 27.75 20.01
CA GLU A 10 -15.34 28.22 21.14
C GLU A 10 -14.71 29.47 21.74
N THR A 11 -15.49 30.54 21.80
CA THR A 11 -15.07 31.83 22.37
C THR A 11 -15.84 32.14 23.63
N ASN A 12 -15.27 32.97 24.51
CA ASN A 12 -15.96 33.54 25.67
C ASN A 12 -16.75 34.79 25.30
N ARG A 13 -17.37 35.45 26.28
CA ARG A 13 -18.13 36.70 26.06
C ARG A 13 -17.30 37.90 25.63
N ALA A 14 -15.99 37.82 25.81
CA ALA A 14 -15.02 38.83 25.37
C ALA A 14 -14.38 38.47 24.00
N ASP A 15 -14.95 37.48 23.29
CA ASP A 15 -14.50 36.98 22.01
C ASP A 15 -13.08 36.35 22.02
N GLU A 16 -12.62 35.94 23.20
CA GLU A 16 -11.35 35.25 23.35
C GLU A 16 -11.54 33.74 23.12
N LEU A 17 -10.66 33.11 22.36
CA LEU A 17 -10.67 31.69 22.06
C LEU A 17 -10.41 30.87 23.34
N ILE A 18 -11.39 30.03 23.73
CA ILE A 18 -11.29 29.15 24.90
C ILE A 18 -10.96 27.71 24.50
N ALA A 19 -11.50 27.24 23.37
CA ALA A 19 -11.28 25.85 22.94
C ALA A 19 -11.35 25.69 21.42
N ILE A 20 -10.61 24.70 20.91
CA ILE A 20 -10.64 24.27 19.53
C ILE A 20 -11.11 22.81 19.51
N ILE A 21 -12.30 22.56 19.02
CA ILE A 21 -12.95 21.24 19.08
C ILE A 21 -12.91 20.60 17.70
N PRO A 22 -12.22 19.45 17.50
CA PRO A 22 -12.21 18.77 16.21
C PRO A 22 -13.58 18.20 15.86
N LEU A 23 -14.00 18.38 14.62
CA LEU A 23 -15.23 17.86 14.06
C LEU A 23 -14.94 16.81 12.99
N HIS A 24 -15.75 15.75 12.95
CA HIS A 24 -15.52 14.66 12.01
C HIS A 24 -15.81 15.11 10.57
N PRO A 25 -14.85 15.00 9.62
CA PRO A 25 -14.99 15.55 8.28
C PRO A 25 -16.17 14.95 7.50
N ASP A 26 -16.45 13.64 7.66
CA ASP A 26 -17.54 12.97 6.94
C ASP A 26 -18.94 13.42 7.39
N ARG A 27 -19.02 14.12 8.51
CA ARG A 27 -20.26 14.68 9.05
C ARG A 27 -20.44 16.15 8.72
N MET A 28 -19.47 16.75 8.02
CA MET A 28 -19.50 18.15 7.64
C MET A 28 -19.94 18.29 6.17
N LYS A 29 -20.92 19.13 5.91
CA LYS A 29 -21.32 19.54 4.56
C LYS A 29 -21.22 21.05 4.46
N LEU A 30 -20.58 21.53 3.40
CA LEU A 30 -20.46 22.94 3.10
C LEU A 30 -21.59 23.32 2.15
N LYS A 31 -22.18 24.49 2.38
CA LYS A 31 -23.17 25.09 1.50
C LYS A 31 -22.73 26.52 1.20
N LEU A 32 -22.50 26.80 -0.07
CA LEU A 32 -22.28 28.16 -0.55
C LEU A 32 -23.63 28.85 -0.78
N LEU A 33 -23.81 29.95 -0.12
CA LEU A 33 -25.02 30.80 -0.30
C LEU A 33 -24.84 31.69 -1.51
N SER A 34 -25.94 32.29 -1.98
CA SER A 34 -25.99 33.20 -3.14
C SER A 34 -25.21 34.50 -2.95
N ASP A 35 -24.94 34.89 -1.72
CA ASP A 35 -24.14 36.05 -1.32
C ASP A 35 -22.62 35.72 -1.20
N GLY A 36 -22.23 34.47 -1.49
CA GLY A 36 -20.86 34.02 -1.38
C GLY A 36 -20.43 33.57 0.02
N VAL A 37 -21.33 33.59 1.00
CA VAL A 37 -21.06 33.11 2.36
C VAL A 37 -21.09 31.59 2.39
N VAL A 38 -20.18 30.98 3.13
CA VAL A 38 -20.10 29.52 3.33
C VAL A 38 -20.73 29.16 4.67
N GLU A 39 -21.76 28.33 4.64
CA GLU A 39 -22.34 27.68 5.81
C GLU A 39 -21.76 26.27 6.01
N TYR A 40 -21.46 25.90 7.25
CA TYR A 40 -20.96 24.60 7.66
C TYR A 40 -22.06 23.82 8.39
N HIS A 41 -22.62 22.81 7.73
CA HIS A 41 -23.69 21.96 8.26
C HIS A 41 -23.08 20.69 8.86
N TYR A 42 -23.09 20.58 10.18
CA TYR A 42 -22.55 19.44 10.90
C TYR A 42 -23.64 18.48 11.36
N ASP A 43 -23.60 17.25 10.87
CA ASP A 43 -24.52 16.19 11.29
C ASP A 43 -24.02 15.56 12.60
N ARG A 44 -24.81 15.71 13.66
CA ARG A 44 -24.52 15.13 14.98
C ARG A 44 -24.97 13.67 15.10
N GLY A 45 -25.62 13.12 14.07
CA GLY A 45 -26.20 11.76 14.09
C GLY A 45 -27.58 11.72 14.79
N ILE A 46 -27.99 12.78 15.46
CA ILE A 46 -29.27 12.88 16.17
C ILE A 46 -29.84 14.28 15.94
N GLY A 47 -31.10 14.35 15.49
CA GLY A 47 -31.82 15.60 15.27
C GLY A 47 -31.39 16.33 14.00
N ARG A 48 -31.66 17.64 13.94
CA ARG A 48 -31.27 18.47 12.80
C ARG A 48 -29.77 18.77 12.82
N PRO A 49 -29.12 18.88 11.65
CA PRO A 49 -27.75 19.35 11.56
C PRO A 49 -27.56 20.69 12.26
N ARG A 50 -26.44 20.86 12.93
CA ARG A 50 -26.04 22.16 13.46
C ARG A 50 -25.37 22.96 12.35
N VAL A 51 -25.81 24.19 12.14
CA VAL A 51 -25.24 25.11 11.17
C VAL A 51 -24.26 26.03 11.90
N PHE A 52 -23.09 26.20 11.35
CA PHE A 52 -22.06 27.12 11.84
C PHE A 52 -21.70 28.13 10.75
N SER A 53 -21.36 29.33 11.18
CA SER A 53 -20.80 30.36 10.31
C SER A 53 -19.31 30.08 10.01
N SER A 54 -18.75 30.84 9.05
CA SER A 54 -17.31 30.79 8.75
C SER A 54 -16.42 31.27 9.88
N GLU A 55 -16.95 32.08 10.81
CA GLU A 55 -16.25 32.58 11.97
C GLU A 55 -16.14 31.54 13.10
N GLU A 56 -17.11 30.59 13.17
CA GLU A 56 -17.15 29.55 14.18
C GLU A 56 -16.31 28.32 13.79
N ILE A 57 -15.87 28.20 12.54
CA ILE A 57 -15.18 27.02 12.02
C ILE A 57 -13.79 27.38 11.46
N LEU A 58 -12.76 26.81 12.06
CA LEU A 58 -11.46 26.74 11.42
C LEU A 58 -11.46 25.55 10.44
N HIS A 59 -11.44 25.86 9.16
CA HIS A 59 -11.39 24.86 8.09
C HIS A 59 -9.97 24.81 7.49
N VAL A 60 -9.24 23.72 7.77
CA VAL A 60 -7.95 23.42 7.17
C VAL A 60 -8.18 22.47 6.00
N LYS A 61 -7.88 22.92 4.80
CA LYS A 61 -8.10 22.17 3.56
C LYS A 61 -6.79 21.92 2.82
N GLY A 62 -6.71 20.74 2.19
CA GLY A 62 -5.63 20.39 1.28
C GLY A 62 -5.80 21.02 -0.11
N LEU A 63 -5.23 20.38 -1.13
CA LEU A 63 -5.39 20.79 -2.52
C LEU A 63 -6.87 20.85 -2.89
N SER A 64 -7.28 21.95 -3.51
CA SER A 64 -8.68 22.24 -3.89
C SER A 64 -8.71 22.93 -5.25
N SER A 65 -9.73 22.69 -6.07
CA SER A 65 -9.93 23.40 -7.33
C SER A 65 -10.88 24.58 -7.20
N ASP A 66 -11.84 24.51 -6.26
CA ASP A 66 -12.87 25.52 -6.02
C ASP A 66 -12.56 26.43 -4.83
N GLY A 67 -11.50 26.14 -4.10
CA GLY A 67 -11.14 26.84 -2.87
C GLY A 67 -12.07 26.56 -1.69
N LEU A 68 -13.09 25.73 -1.84
CA LEU A 68 -14.08 25.41 -0.80
C LEU A 68 -13.78 24.10 -0.10
N ILE A 69 -13.57 23.03 -0.87
CA ILE A 69 -13.36 21.68 -0.35
C ILE A 69 -12.02 21.13 -0.84
N GLY A 70 -11.20 20.66 0.08
CA GLY A 70 -9.95 19.96 -0.24
C GLY A 70 -10.21 18.56 -0.76
N TYR A 71 -9.49 18.15 -1.80
CA TYR A 71 -9.54 16.80 -2.33
C TYR A 71 -8.90 15.79 -1.37
N SER A 72 -9.50 14.61 -1.28
CA SER A 72 -8.87 13.48 -0.60
C SER A 72 -7.60 13.05 -1.35
N PRO A 73 -6.44 12.96 -0.70
CA PRO A 73 -5.22 12.41 -1.32
C PRO A 73 -5.43 11.00 -1.88
N ILE A 74 -6.28 10.18 -1.25
CA ILE A 74 -6.64 8.85 -1.74
C ILE A 74 -7.40 8.93 -3.06
N THR A 75 -8.30 9.91 -3.20
CA THR A 75 -9.07 10.09 -4.44
C THR A 75 -8.16 10.57 -5.57
N ILE A 76 -7.25 11.51 -5.29
CA ILE A 76 -6.27 12.00 -6.26
C ILE A 76 -5.33 10.87 -6.67
N GLY A 77 -4.83 10.11 -5.71
CA GLY A 77 -3.90 9.00 -5.91
C GLY A 77 -4.56 7.64 -6.17
N ALA A 78 -5.86 7.60 -6.52
CA ALA A 78 -6.59 6.34 -6.64
C ALA A 78 -5.94 5.36 -7.63
N GLY A 79 -5.37 5.86 -8.73
CA GLY A 79 -4.63 5.05 -9.70
C GLY A 79 -3.37 4.41 -9.10
N ALA A 80 -2.56 5.19 -8.39
CA ALA A 80 -1.35 4.69 -7.74
C ALA A 80 -1.67 3.66 -6.64
N VAL A 81 -2.71 3.92 -5.84
CA VAL A 81 -3.18 3.00 -4.80
C VAL A 81 -3.70 1.71 -5.42
N ALA A 82 -4.51 1.78 -6.49
CA ALA A 82 -5.04 0.60 -7.18
C ALA A 82 -3.92 -0.24 -7.81
N MET A 83 -2.93 0.41 -8.44
CA MET A 83 -1.77 -0.28 -9.00
C MET A 83 -0.96 -1.00 -7.92
N ASN A 84 -0.80 -0.40 -6.75
CA ASN A 84 -0.12 -1.00 -5.60
C ASN A 84 -0.83 -2.29 -5.15
N PHE A 85 -2.15 -2.26 -4.99
CA PHE A 85 -2.94 -3.46 -4.66
C PHE A 85 -2.88 -4.53 -5.75
N ALA A 86 -2.92 -4.13 -7.02
CA ALA A 86 -2.80 -5.09 -8.13
C ALA A 86 -1.42 -5.77 -8.14
N ALA A 87 -0.34 -5.01 -7.94
CA ALA A 87 1.02 -5.54 -7.85
C ALA A 87 1.20 -6.46 -6.63
N GLU A 88 0.62 -6.10 -5.48
CA GLU A 88 0.64 -6.94 -4.27
C GLU A 88 -0.08 -8.27 -4.49
N ASN A 89 -1.27 -8.24 -5.08
CA ASN A 89 -2.02 -9.44 -5.43
C ASN A 89 -1.28 -10.31 -6.45
N TYR A 90 -0.67 -9.70 -7.46
CA TYR A 90 0.17 -10.41 -8.42
C TYR A 90 1.36 -11.10 -7.72
N GLY A 91 2.12 -10.35 -6.93
CA GLY A 91 3.26 -10.87 -6.18
C GLY A 91 2.87 -12.00 -5.24
N SER A 92 1.78 -11.85 -4.50
CA SER A 92 1.26 -12.87 -3.59
C SER A 92 0.93 -14.18 -4.34
N ARG A 93 0.23 -14.09 -5.49
CA ARG A 93 -0.08 -15.25 -6.33
C ARG A 93 1.17 -15.85 -6.96
N PHE A 94 2.08 -15.02 -7.43
CA PHE A 94 3.33 -15.44 -8.01
C PHE A 94 4.14 -16.25 -7.00
N PHE A 95 4.40 -15.74 -5.81
CA PHE A 95 5.15 -16.43 -4.76
C PHE A 95 4.41 -17.64 -4.19
N ALA A 96 3.08 -17.61 -4.09
CA ALA A 96 2.29 -18.76 -3.64
C ALA A 96 2.27 -19.91 -4.65
N ASN A 97 2.24 -19.59 -5.95
CA ASN A 97 2.17 -20.58 -7.03
C ASN A 97 3.52 -20.88 -7.67
N SER A 98 4.53 -20.06 -7.45
CA SER A 98 5.87 -20.27 -7.98
C SER A 98 6.60 -21.34 -7.20
N ALA A 99 6.26 -22.58 -7.50
CA ALA A 99 7.25 -23.67 -7.37
C ALA A 99 8.30 -23.53 -8.48
N THR A 100 8.90 -22.33 -8.62
CA THR A 100 10.10 -22.20 -9.47
C THR A 100 11.17 -23.01 -8.77
N PRO A 101 11.62 -24.14 -9.34
CA PRO A 101 12.67 -24.90 -8.69
C PRO A 101 13.91 -24.02 -8.58
N SER A 102 14.59 -24.03 -7.46
CA SER A 102 15.83 -23.27 -7.24
C SER A 102 16.93 -23.63 -8.25
N GLY A 103 16.72 -24.67 -9.02
CA GLY A 103 17.59 -25.11 -10.10
C GLY A 103 17.13 -26.41 -10.75
N ILE A 104 17.81 -26.77 -11.79
CA ILE A 104 17.55 -27.97 -12.57
C ILE A 104 18.73 -28.96 -12.38
N LEU A 105 18.41 -30.18 -11.95
CA LEU A 105 19.32 -31.28 -11.93
C LEU A 105 19.16 -32.07 -13.25
N SER A 106 20.15 -32.08 -14.10
CA SER A 106 20.13 -32.76 -15.40
C SER A 106 21.07 -33.93 -15.43
N HIS A 107 20.70 -34.96 -16.20
CA HIS A 107 21.50 -36.18 -16.44
C HIS A 107 21.52 -36.42 -17.96
N PRO A 108 22.69 -36.78 -18.55
CA PRO A 108 22.86 -36.93 -20.00
C PRO A 108 22.06 -38.08 -20.62
N GLY A 109 21.61 -39.05 -19.81
CA GLY A 109 20.82 -40.19 -20.26
C GLY A 109 19.47 -40.33 -19.58
N LYS A 110 18.65 -41.29 -20.00
CA LYS A 110 17.38 -41.64 -19.37
C LYS A 110 17.61 -42.49 -18.13
N LEU A 111 17.33 -41.96 -16.95
CA LEU A 111 17.33 -42.73 -15.71
C LEU A 111 16.11 -43.65 -15.63
N LYS A 112 16.32 -44.89 -15.16
CA LYS A 112 15.20 -45.78 -14.80
C LYS A 112 14.37 -45.16 -13.68
N PRO A 113 13.09 -45.52 -13.55
CA PRO A 113 12.18 -44.96 -12.53
C PRO A 113 12.74 -45.03 -11.10
N GLU A 114 13.36 -46.16 -10.73
CA GLU A 114 13.98 -46.42 -9.43
C GLU A 114 15.18 -45.49 -9.18
N ALA A 115 16.07 -45.38 -10.17
CA ALA A 115 17.25 -44.51 -10.10
C ALA A 115 16.83 -43.02 -9.96
N ARG A 116 15.78 -42.62 -10.68
CA ARG A 116 15.21 -41.26 -10.58
C ARG A 116 14.64 -40.97 -9.17
N ALA A 117 13.96 -41.94 -8.57
CA ALA A 117 13.42 -41.83 -7.21
C ALA A 117 14.56 -41.72 -6.18
N ASN A 118 15.64 -42.51 -6.35
CA ASN A 118 16.80 -42.50 -5.47
C ASN A 118 17.57 -41.16 -5.57
N VAL A 119 17.79 -40.64 -6.77
CA VAL A 119 18.44 -39.32 -6.97
C VAL A 119 17.63 -38.23 -6.30
N ARG A 120 16.30 -38.22 -6.47
CA ARG A 120 15.43 -37.22 -5.80
C ARG A 120 15.52 -37.32 -4.29
N LYS A 121 15.46 -38.54 -3.73
CA LYS A 121 15.50 -38.75 -2.29
C LYS A 121 16.88 -38.36 -1.69
N SER A 122 17.97 -38.76 -2.32
CA SER A 122 19.32 -38.40 -1.86
C SER A 122 19.57 -36.89 -1.98
N TRP A 123 19.11 -36.25 -3.06
CA TRP A 123 19.17 -34.80 -3.21
C TRP A 123 18.42 -34.05 -2.12
N GLN A 124 17.16 -34.46 -1.83
CA GLN A 124 16.37 -33.88 -0.76
C GLN A 124 17.00 -34.12 0.63
N ALA A 125 17.58 -35.25 0.87
CA ALA A 125 18.27 -35.57 2.12
C ALA A 125 19.56 -34.74 2.31
N ALA A 126 20.28 -34.47 1.21
CA ALA A 126 21.51 -33.68 1.25
C ALA A 126 21.27 -32.18 1.31
N HIS A 127 20.18 -31.67 0.68
CA HIS A 127 19.92 -30.23 0.48
C HIS A 127 18.57 -29.78 1.01
N GLY A 128 17.89 -30.57 1.84
CA GLY A 128 16.64 -30.15 2.52
C GLY A 128 16.87 -28.99 3.48
N SER A 129 15.79 -28.35 3.90
CA SER A 129 15.74 -27.08 4.63
C SER A 129 16.65 -26.95 5.86
N ALA A 130 17.14 -28.06 6.41
CA ALA A 130 18.05 -28.07 7.58
C ALA A 130 19.55 -27.99 7.24
N LYS A 131 19.93 -28.04 5.96
CA LYS A 131 21.37 -28.11 5.52
C LYS A 131 21.66 -27.06 4.44
N GLN A 132 21.33 -25.82 4.71
CA GLN A 132 21.76 -24.71 3.85
C GLN A 132 23.29 -24.59 3.90
N HIS A 133 23.93 -24.49 2.74
CA HIS A 133 25.41 -24.40 2.54
C HIS A 133 26.20 -25.73 2.56
N SER A 134 25.57 -26.90 2.39
CA SER A 134 26.31 -28.14 2.15
C SER A 134 26.83 -28.22 0.72
N VAL A 135 28.04 -28.79 0.56
CA VAL A 135 28.62 -29.06 -0.77
C VAL A 135 27.86 -30.21 -1.41
N ALA A 136 27.40 -30.00 -2.63
CA ALA A 136 26.76 -31.03 -3.42
C ALA A 136 27.82 -31.88 -4.16
N LEU A 137 27.83 -33.18 -3.94
CA LEU A 137 28.60 -34.10 -4.77
C LEU A 137 27.68 -34.62 -5.88
N LEU A 138 28.05 -34.35 -7.13
CA LEU A 138 27.33 -34.80 -8.32
C LEU A 138 28.09 -35.95 -8.94
N GLU A 139 27.47 -37.13 -9.00
CA GLU A 139 27.99 -38.34 -9.57
C GLU A 139 27.35 -38.67 -10.90
N GLU A 140 27.92 -39.61 -11.67
CA GLU A 140 27.34 -40.18 -12.89
C GLU A 140 26.96 -39.16 -13.98
N GLY A 141 27.66 -38.03 -14.07
CA GLY A 141 27.39 -37.00 -15.07
C GLY A 141 26.17 -36.12 -14.77
N LEU A 142 25.68 -36.11 -13.53
CA LEU A 142 24.70 -35.16 -13.08
C LEU A 142 25.27 -33.74 -13.12
N SER A 143 24.52 -32.80 -13.61
CA SER A 143 24.86 -31.37 -13.55
C SER A 143 23.73 -30.57 -12.89
N TRP A 144 24.10 -29.60 -12.08
CA TRP A 144 23.18 -28.67 -11.44
C TRP A 144 23.33 -27.32 -12.10
N THR A 145 22.18 -26.79 -12.54
CA THR A 145 22.09 -25.43 -13.03
C THR A 145 21.12 -24.64 -12.12
N ALA A 146 21.68 -23.67 -11.40
CA ALA A 146 20.85 -22.77 -10.61
C ALA A 146 19.99 -21.93 -11.54
N LEU A 147 18.69 -21.85 -11.23
CA LEU A 147 17.83 -20.85 -11.85
C LEU A 147 18.04 -19.55 -11.08
N SER A 148 18.66 -18.57 -11.71
CA SER A 148 18.77 -17.23 -11.16
C SER A 148 17.39 -16.55 -11.14
N VAL A 149 17.24 -15.55 -10.28
CA VAL A 149 16.08 -14.63 -10.31
C VAL A 149 15.93 -14.09 -11.72
N SER A 150 14.75 -14.26 -12.30
CA SER A 150 14.52 -13.78 -13.65
C SER A 150 14.61 -12.23 -13.69
N PRO A 151 14.98 -11.63 -14.85
CA PRO A 151 14.94 -10.18 -14.99
C PRO A 151 13.59 -9.57 -14.63
N GLU A 152 12.51 -10.29 -14.89
CA GLU A 152 11.15 -9.89 -14.55
C GLU A 152 10.93 -9.82 -13.03
N GLU A 153 11.49 -10.76 -12.28
CA GLU A 153 11.43 -10.75 -10.80
C GLU A 153 12.22 -9.57 -10.22
N ALA A 154 13.38 -9.26 -10.77
CA ALA A 154 14.18 -8.11 -10.35
C ALA A 154 13.44 -6.80 -10.65
N GLN A 155 12.86 -6.65 -11.85
CA GLN A 155 12.04 -5.49 -12.23
C GLN A 155 10.79 -5.35 -11.35
N PHE A 156 10.17 -6.46 -10.97
CA PHE A 156 9.02 -6.44 -10.06
C PHE A 156 9.40 -5.86 -8.70
N LEU A 157 10.54 -6.24 -8.13
CA LEU A 157 11.01 -5.69 -6.85
C LEU A 157 11.32 -4.19 -6.94
N GLU A 158 11.92 -3.72 -8.02
CA GLU A 158 12.15 -2.29 -8.27
C GLU A 158 10.84 -1.52 -8.41
N THR A 159 9.87 -2.08 -9.13
CA THR A 159 8.53 -1.50 -9.28
C THR A 159 7.84 -1.33 -7.92
N ARG A 160 7.95 -2.33 -7.04
CA ARG A 160 7.40 -2.27 -5.68
C ARG A 160 8.02 -1.14 -4.85
N LYS A 161 9.32 -0.95 -4.95
CA LYS A 161 10.02 0.15 -4.29
C LYS A 161 9.54 1.51 -4.79
N TYR A 162 9.45 1.69 -6.10
CA TYR A 162 8.93 2.91 -6.71
C TYR A 162 7.48 3.22 -6.28
N GLN A 163 6.62 2.21 -6.23
CA GLN A 163 5.22 2.37 -5.80
C GLN A 163 5.10 2.87 -4.36
N ALA A 164 5.95 2.40 -3.44
CA ALA A 164 5.98 2.90 -2.08
C ALA A 164 6.36 4.39 -2.02
N GLU A 165 7.35 4.80 -2.84
CA GLU A 165 7.75 6.20 -2.97
C GLU A 165 6.64 7.06 -3.56
N GLU A 166 5.90 6.55 -4.54
CA GLU A 166 4.79 7.26 -5.17
C GLU A 166 3.66 7.53 -4.16
N VAL A 167 3.30 6.53 -3.36
CA VAL A 167 2.32 6.71 -2.28
C VAL A 167 2.82 7.71 -1.22
N ALA A 168 4.09 7.62 -0.84
CA ALA A 168 4.67 8.57 0.12
C ALA A 168 4.59 10.03 -0.37
N ARG A 169 4.80 10.26 -1.67
CA ARG A 169 4.67 11.60 -2.29
C ARG A 169 3.25 12.16 -2.20
N LEU A 170 2.22 11.32 -2.32
CA LEU A 170 0.82 11.76 -2.18
C LEU A 170 0.50 12.35 -0.80
N PHE A 171 1.20 11.86 0.23
CA PHE A 171 1.04 12.33 1.60
C PHE A 171 2.13 13.30 2.04
N ASN A 172 3.02 13.70 1.14
CA ASN A 172 4.18 14.55 1.43
C ASN A 172 5.03 14.02 2.61
N VAL A 173 5.18 12.69 2.65
CA VAL A 173 6.00 11.98 3.65
C VAL A 173 7.29 11.50 2.99
N PRO A 174 8.46 11.74 3.60
CA PRO A 174 9.70 11.19 3.09
C PRO A 174 9.67 9.66 3.05
N PRO A 175 10.08 9.01 1.93
CA PRO A 175 9.97 7.56 1.78
C PRO A 175 10.82 6.72 2.73
N HIS A 176 11.76 7.36 3.43
CA HIS A 176 12.69 6.70 4.36
C HIS A 176 12.22 6.72 5.83
N LEU A 177 11.05 7.30 6.09
CA LEU A 177 10.36 7.24 7.37
C LEU A 177 9.37 6.08 7.41
#